data_5fe3c38fb51483e55d128fc3c31d9e74
#
_entry.id   5fe3c38fb51483e55d128fc3c31d9e74
#
_cell.length_a   1.000
_cell.length_b   1.000
_cell.length_c   1.000
_cell.angle_alpha   90.00
_cell.angle_beta   90.00
_cell.angle_gamma   90.00
#
_symmetry.space_group_name_H-M   'P 1'
#
loop_
_entity.id
_entity.type
_entity.pdbx_description
1 polymer ?
#
loop_
_entity_poly.entity_id
_entity_poly.type
_entity_poly.pdbx_seq_one_letter_code
_entity_poly.pdbx_strand_id
1 'polypeptide(L)'
;IHEKLMCVGIRLIISVTFLLLVVSVRLQAQDTKVSHPFMWKSFNNPAYSGFDGLAGVNIGMQRSYWSKPLDFRSYFVSADYAFQEKRTFGLGGLSLFYQRDQESSVMYVTQLFAAALSARVKLSRSTVLQVGLQPSLYCKSVDPSKLTLGDQFDPFYGQILDISPELMSFYADKVTIFDMAAGIYGQTDFNVAWHGVASLEYGFSVYHI
;
A
#
# COMPACT_ATOMS: atom_id res chain seq x y z
N ILE A 1 39.86 -22.45 -11.19
CA ILE A 1 38.96 -22.22 -10.05
C ILE A 1 38.09 -20.96 -10.34
N HIS A 2 38.69 -19.85 -10.83
CA HIS A 2 37.97 -18.59 -11.12
C HIS A 2 36.86 -18.75 -12.18
N GLU A 3 37.07 -19.49 -13.27
CA GLU A 3 36.05 -19.70 -14.30
C GLU A 3 34.82 -20.47 -13.80
N LYS A 4 35.03 -21.48 -12.95
CA LYS A 4 33.88 -22.22 -12.36
C LYS A 4 33.04 -21.40 -11.42
N LEU A 5 33.67 -20.53 -10.62
CA LEU A 5 32.96 -19.59 -9.73
C LEU A 5 32.15 -18.56 -10.53
N MET A 6 32.70 -18.02 -11.61
CA MET A 6 32.01 -17.08 -12.48
C MET A 6 30.80 -17.73 -13.19
N CYS A 7 30.92 -18.99 -13.66
CA CYS A 7 29.83 -19.73 -14.28
C CYS A 7 28.68 -20.03 -13.29
N VAL A 8 29.00 -20.32 -12.03
CA VAL A 8 27.98 -20.53 -10.97
C VAL A 8 27.26 -19.22 -10.63
N GLY A 9 28.01 -18.11 -10.54
CA GLY A 9 27.42 -16.79 -10.30
C GLY A 9 26.46 -16.36 -11.40
N ILE A 10 26.83 -16.55 -12.67
CA ILE A 10 25.97 -16.22 -13.82
C ILE A 10 24.69 -17.08 -13.83
N ARG A 11 24.80 -18.37 -13.56
CA ARG A 11 23.62 -19.26 -13.48
C ARG A 11 22.67 -18.87 -12.36
N LEU A 12 23.21 -18.48 -11.21
CA LEU A 12 22.40 -18.03 -10.08
C LEU A 12 21.65 -16.74 -10.43
N ILE A 13 22.33 -15.77 -11.05
CA ILE A 13 21.71 -14.50 -11.49
C ILE A 13 20.61 -14.78 -12.50
N ILE A 14 20.84 -15.62 -13.51
CA ILE A 14 19.85 -16.00 -14.51
C ILE A 14 18.64 -16.67 -13.86
N SER A 15 18.85 -17.59 -12.92
CA SER A 15 17.77 -18.29 -12.21
C SER A 15 16.93 -17.33 -11.36
N VAL A 16 17.55 -16.39 -10.65
CA VAL A 16 16.88 -15.37 -9.84
C VAL A 16 16.09 -14.41 -10.73
N THR A 17 16.69 -13.97 -11.86
CA THR A 17 16.02 -13.09 -12.82
C THR A 17 14.82 -13.78 -13.46
N PHE A 18 14.95 -15.06 -13.81
CA PHE A 18 13.85 -15.85 -14.36
C PHE A 18 12.72 -16.05 -13.34
N LEU A 19 13.06 -16.34 -12.08
CA LEU A 19 12.10 -16.46 -10.99
C LEU A 19 11.33 -15.14 -10.77
N LEU A 20 12.02 -14.00 -10.77
CA LEU A 20 11.42 -12.67 -10.64
C LEU A 20 10.49 -12.36 -11.83
N LEU A 21 10.86 -12.74 -13.05
CA LEU A 21 10.02 -12.59 -14.25
C LEU A 21 8.74 -13.42 -14.18
N VAL A 22 8.80 -14.64 -13.68
CA VAL A 22 7.63 -15.54 -13.54
C VAL A 22 6.66 -15.01 -12.47
N VAL A 23 7.17 -14.44 -11.38
CA VAL A 23 6.35 -13.86 -10.30
C VAL A 23 5.63 -12.60 -10.78
N SER A 24 6.23 -11.77 -11.65
CA SER A 24 5.65 -10.51 -12.11
C SER A 24 4.42 -10.66 -13.03
N VAL A 25 4.17 -11.82 -13.62
CA VAL A 25 3.07 -12.04 -14.59
C VAL A 25 1.67 -12.08 -13.96
N ARG A 26 1.56 -12.16 -12.63
CA ARG A 26 0.26 -12.28 -11.90
C ARG A 26 -0.18 -11.03 -11.15
N LEU A 27 0.58 -9.93 -11.24
CA LEU A 27 0.26 -8.69 -10.52
C LEU A 27 -0.78 -7.85 -11.28
N GLN A 28 -2.05 -8.16 -11.09
CA GLN A 28 -3.18 -7.31 -11.50
C GLN A 28 -3.84 -6.71 -10.25
N ALA A 29 -3.20 -5.72 -9.66
CA ALA A 29 -3.77 -4.98 -8.56
C ALA A 29 -3.86 -3.50 -8.94
N GLN A 30 -5.05 -2.91 -8.74
CA GLN A 30 -5.26 -1.47 -8.84
C GLN A 30 -5.40 -0.92 -7.43
N ASP A 31 -4.29 -0.45 -6.87
CA ASP A 31 -4.29 0.26 -5.60
C ASP A 31 -4.59 1.73 -5.77
N THR A 32 -5.22 2.30 -4.76
CA THR A 32 -5.46 3.74 -4.70
C THR A 32 -4.15 4.49 -4.60
N LYS A 33 -3.89 5.35 -5.58
CA LYS A 33 -2.66 6.14 -5.61
C LYS A 33 -2.78 7.32 -4.64
N VAL A 34 -1.88 7.37 -3.68
CA VAL A 34 -1.70 8.51 -2.80
C VAL A 34 -0.82 9.55 -3.49
N SER A 35 -1.28 10.81 -3.58
CA SER A 35 -0.55 11.87 -4.28
C SER A 35 0.79 12.24 -3.63
N HIS A 36 0.94 11.98 -2.34
CA HIS A 36 2.16 12.29 -1.57
C HIS A 36 2.70 11.04 -0.87
N PRO A 37 3.34 10.11 -1.61
CA PRO A 37 3.83 8.84 -1.05
C PRO A 37 4.87 9.04 0.06
N PHE A 38 5.61 10.16 0.05
CA PHE A 38 6.64 10.47 1.05
C PHE A 38 6.07 10.74 2.46
N MET A 39 4.80 11.12 2.57
CA MET A 39 4.14 11.32 3.87
C MET A 39 3.68 9.99 4.49
N TRP A 40 3.59 8.94 3.68
CA TRP A 40 3.03 7.64 4.05
C TRP A 40 4.07 6.53 3.85
N LYS A 41 5.31 6.76 4.29
CA LYS A 41 6.43 5.85 4.06
C LYS A 41 6.15 4.43 4.57
N SER A 42 5.58 4.31 5.78
CA SER A 42 5.22 3.01 6.37
C SER A 42 4.09 2.30 5.62
N PHE A 43 3.19 3.04 4.96
CA PHE A 43 2.17 2.47 4.10
C PHE A 43 2.78 1.92 2.80
N ASN A 44 3.76 2.61 2.23
CA ASN A 44 4.44 2.19 1.00
C ASN A 44 5.45 1.06 1.22
N ASN A 45 5.96 0.91 2.45
CA ASN A 45 6.85 -0.18 2.81
C ASN A 45 6.67 -0.54 4.30
N PRO A 46 6.11 -1.72 4.61
CA PRO A 46 5.87 -2.14 5.99
C PRO A 46 7.12 -2.13 6.87
N ALA A 47 8.30 -2.35 6.27
CA ALA A 47 9.56 -2.32 6.99
C ALA A 47 9.94 -0.91 7.48
N TYR A 48 9.31 0.14 6.99
CA TYR A 48 9.54 1.51 7.47
C TYR A 48 8.86 1.80 8.81
N SER A 49 7.94 0.95 9.27
CA SER A 49 7.22 1.14 10.52
C SER A 49 8.17 1.37 11.70
N GLY A 50 8.03 2.53 12.38
CA GLY A 50 8.89 2.92 13.50
C GLY A 50 10.35 3.21 13.13
N PHE A 51 10.69 3.36 11.85
CA PHE A 51 12.08 3.61 11.44
C PHE A 51 12.60 4.96 11.94
N ASP A 52 11.81 6.00 11.87
CA ASP A 52 12.16 7.36 12.31
C ASP A 52 12.35 7.49 13.82
N GLY A 53 12.05 6.43 14.59
CA GLY A 53 12.28 6.38 16.02
C GLY A 53 11.35 7.25 16.87
N LEU A 54 10.24 7.73 16.28
CA LEU A 54 9.26 8.60 16.91
C LEU A 54 7.87 7.96 16.90
N ALA A 55 7.00 8.42 17.78
CA ALA A 55 5.56 8.20 17.66
C ALA A 55 4.97 9.35 16.82
N GLY A 56 4.09 9.02 15.89
CA GLY A 56 3.49 9.99 15.00
C GLY A 56 2.07 9.63 14.62
N VAL A 57 1.27 10.65 14.29
CA VAL A 57 -0.04 10.50 13.70
C VAL A 57 -0.09 11.37 12.45
N ASN A 58 -0.52 10.80 11.34
CA ASN A 58 -0.71 11.51 10.09
C ASN A 58 -2.19 11.45 9.71
N ILE A 59 -2.73 12.57 9.30
CA ILE A 59 -4.10 12.70 8.80
C ILE A 59 -4.03 13.42 7.47
N GLY A 60 -4.71 12.89 6.47
CA GLY A 60 -4.74 13.49 5.15
C GLY A 60 -6.09 13.35 4.49
N MET A 61 -6.39 14.30 3.61
CA MET A 61 -7.54 14.27 2.73
C MET A 61 -7.06 14.62 1.31
N GLN A 62 -7.46 13.81 0.37
CA GLN A 62 -7.22 14.06 -1.04
C GLN A 62 -8.56 14.18 -1.76
N ARG A 63 -8.69 15.16 -2.62
CA ARG A 63 -9.84 15.32 -3.49
C ARG A 63 -9.36 15.51 -4.93
N SER A 64 -9.82 14.66 -5.81
CA SER A 64 -9.47 14.70 -7.24
C SER A 64 -10.71 15.02 -8.05
N TYR A 65 -10.61 16.08 -8.87
CA TYR A 65 -11.65 16.47 -9.83
C TYR A 65 -11.18 16.06 -11.20
N TRP A 66 -11.79 15.07 -11.80
CA TRP A 66 -11.35 14.68 -13.15
C TRP A 66 -12.32 15.09 -14.24
N SER A 67 -13.45 15.48 -13.96
CA SER A 67 -14.51 16.16 -14.72
C SER A 67 -15.82 15.85 -14.02
N LYS A 68 -16.70 16.80 -14.00
CA LYS A 68 -18.07 16.50 -13.54
C LYS A 68 -18.66 15.41 -14.45
N PRO A 69 -19.24 14.32 -13.91
CA PRO A 69 -19.75 14.17 -12.55
C PRO A 69 -18.85 13.42 -11.55
N LEU A 70 -17.58 13.08 -11.87
CA LEU A 70 -16.72 12.25 -11.06
C LEU A 70 -15.99 13.08 -9.98
N ASP A 71 -16.32 12.87 -8.72
CA ASP A 71 -15.65 13.46 -7.55
C ASP A 71 -15.08 12.32 -6.70
N PHE A 72 -13.74 12.22 -6.68
CA PHE A 72 -13.03 11.23 -5.88
C PHE A 72 -12.54 11.88 -4.59
N ARG A 73 -12.88 11.29 -3.46
CA ARG A 73 -12.44 11.72 -2.14
C ARG A 73 -11.76 10.57 -1.42
N SER A 74 -10.56 10.83 -0.93
CA SER A 74 -9.81 9.89 -0.12
C SER A 74 -9.46 10.50 1.21
N TYR A 75 -9.70 9.77 2.28
CA TYR A 75 -9.35 10.14 3.65
C TYR A 75 -8.35 9.13 4.16
N PHE A 76 -7.28 9.62 4.78
CA PHE A 76 -6.18 8.80 5.28
C PHE A 76 -5.92 9.15 6.75
N VAL A 77 -5.74 8.14 7.56
CA VAL A 77 -5.26 8.27 8.93
C VAL A 77 -4.21 7.20 9.16
N SER A 78 -3.05 7.56 9.68
CA SER A 78 -2.08 6.61 10.17
C SER A 78 -1.56 6.99 11.54
N ALA A 79 -1.19 5.98 12.31
CA ALA A 79 -0.50 6.11 13.58
C ALA A 79 0.71 5.20 13.55
N ASP A 80 1.88 5.76 13.82
CA ASP A 80 3.15 5.07 13.84
C ASP A 80 3.75 5.12 15.25
N TYR A 81 4.29 3.99 15.71
CA TYR A 81 4.98 3.90 16.99
C TYR A 81 6.27 3.13 16.85
N ALA A 82 7.39 3.72 17.29
CA ALA A 82 8.70 3.09 17.28
C ALA A 82 9.01 2.43 18.62
N PHE A 83 9.39 1.16 18.58
CA PHE A 83 9.92 0.47 19.75
C PHE A 83 11.40 0.83 19.90
N GLN A 84 11.72 1.65 20.91
CA GLN A 84 13.10 2.07 21.17
C GLN A 84 13.87 0.94 21.85
N GLU A 85 14.35 -0.01 21.09
CA GLU A 85 15.18 -1.08 21.62
C GLU A 85 16.67 -0.82 21.35
N LYS A 86 17.48 -0.85 22.41
CA LYS A 86 18.95 -0.64 22.33
C LYS A 86 19.69 -1.88 21.84
N ARG A 87 19.00 -2.99 21.62
CA ARG A 87 19.59 -4.27 21.22
C ARG A 87 19.99 -4.26 19.73
N THR A 88 20.87 -5.16 19.37
CA THR A 88 21.28 -5.39 17.97
C THR A 88 20.14 -5.91 17.12
N PHE A 89 19.24 -6.67 17.73
CA PHE A 89 18.01 -7.20 17.13
C PHE A 89 16.82 -6.90 18.06
N GLY A 90 15.73 -6.42 17.49
CA GLY A 90 14.52 -6.12 18.24
C GLY A 90 13.35 -5.72 17.35
N LEU A 91 12.24 -5.35 17.97
CA LEU A 91 11.11 -4.78 17.27
C LEU A 91 11.47 -3.38 16.77
N GLY A 92 11.18 -3.09 15.49
CA GLY A 92 11.37 -1.79 14.89
C GLY A 92 10.24 -0.84 15.25
N GLY A 93 9.01 -1.19 14.88
CA GLY A 93 7.83 -0.39 15.15
C GLY A 93 6.52 -1.06 14.75
N LEU A 94 5.44 -0.38 15.09
CA LEU A 94 4.08 -0.71 14.74
C LEU A 94 3.46 0.50 14.02
N SER A 95 2.77 0.25 12.91
CA SER A 95 1.98 1.27 12.21
C SER A 95 0.57 0.77 11.98
N LEU A 96 -0.40 1.65 12.18
CA LEU A 96 -1.82 1.40 11.93
C LEU A 96 -2.29 2.36 10.85
N PHE A 97 -3.07 1.87 9.89
CA PHE A 97 -3.59 2.64 8.77
C PHE A 97 -5.08 2.45 8.62
N TYR A 98 -5.74 3.55 8.32
CA TYR A 98 -7.10 3.56 7.84
C TYR A 98 -7.18 4.47 6.63
N GLN A 99 -7.78 3.96 5.57
CA GLN A 99 -8.07 4.72 4.37
C GLN A 99 -9.52 4.51 3.98
N ARG A 100 -10.17 5.57 3.55
CA ARG A 100 -11.50 5.53 2.98
C ARG A 100 -11.51 6.29 1.67
N ASP A 101 -11.80 5.59 0.59
CA ASP A 101 -11.97 6.14 -0.73
C ASP A 101 -13.45 6.14 -1.09
N GLN A 102 -13.91 7.25 -1.64
CA GLN A 102 -15.28 7.43 -2.05
C GLN A 102 -15.31 8.01 -3.46
N GLU A 103 -15.99 7.31 -4.34
CA GLU A 103 -16.31 7.77 -5.68
C GLU A 103 -17.76 8.24 -5.71
N SER A 104 -17.97 9.53 -5.99
CA SER A 104 -19.26 10.19 -5.82
C SER A 104 -20.30 9.77 -6.87
N SER A 105 -19.85 9.45 -8.09
CA SER A 105 -20.78 9.15 -9.21
C SER A 105 -21.43 7.77 -9.12
N VAL A 106 -20.69 6.79 -8.59
CA VAL A 106 -21.13 5.38 -8.53
C VAL A 106 -21.36 4.93 -7.09
N MET A 107 -21.13 5.83 -6.11
CA MET A 107 -21.20 5.49 -4.68
C MET A 107 -20.41 4.26 -4.27
N TYR A 108 -19.30 4.08 -4.96
CA TYR A 108 -18.33 3.06 -4.62
C TYR A 108 -17.49 3.54 -3.44
N VAL A 109 -17.51 2.78 -2.36
CA VAL A 109 -16.73 3.08 -1.17
C VAL A 109 -15.78 1.92 -0.92
N THR A 110 -14.49 2.24 -0.88
CA THR A 110 -13.45 1.31 -0.42
C THR A 110 -12.94 1.76 0.93
N GLN A 111 -12.89 0.86 1.88
CA GLN A 111 -12.27 1.07 3.18
C GLN A 111 -11.11 0.09 3.32
N LEU A 112 -9.96 0.59 3.71
CA LEU A 112 -8.77 -0.19 3.99
C LEU A 112 -8.38 -0.01 5.45
N PHE A 113 -8.20 -1.13 6.13
CA PHE A 113 -7.59 -1.22 7.44
C PHE A 113 -6.32 -2.03 7.32
N ALA A 114 -5.19 -1.48 7.75
CA ALA A 114 -3.92 -2.19 7.73
C ALA A 114 -3.14 -1.98 9.02
N ALA A 115 -2.35 -2.97 9.41
CA ALA A 115 -1.43 -2.90 10.53
C ALA A 115 -0.08 -3.43 10.07
N ALA A 116 0.97 -2.63 10.19
CA ALA A 116 2.33 -3.04 9.83
C ALA A 116 3.18 -3.22 11.09
N LEU A 117 3.92 -4.31 11.15
CA LEU A 117 4.89 -4.60 12.19
C LEU A 117 6.25 -4.80 11.56
N SER A 118 7.27 -4.17 12.12
CA SER A 118 8.64 -4.31 11.66
C SER A 118 9.58 -4.87 12.73
N ALA A 119 10.61 -5.57 12.26
CA ALA A 119 11.74 -6.01 13.06
C ALA A 119 13.02 -5.34 12.57
N ARG A 120 13.84 -4.85 13.50
CA ARG A 120 15.08 -4.10 13.24
C ARG A 120 16.30 -4.92 13.56
N VAL A 121 17.27 -4.89 12.66
CA VAL A 121 18.59 -5.52 12.84
C VAL A 121 19.68 -4.48 12.56
N LYS A 122 20.58 -4.27 13.52
CA LYS A 122 21.78 -3.46 13.32
C LYS A 122 22.89 -4.35 12.77
N LEU A 123 23.18 -4.22 11.49
CA LEU A 123 24.24 -4.99 10.82
C LEU A 123 25.63 -4.43 11.15
N SER A 124 25.74 -3.11 11.30
CA SER A 124 26.96 -2.38 11.61
C SER A 124 26.63 -1.15 12.46
N ARG A 125 27.68 -0.41 12.88
CA ARG A 125 27.51 0.89 13.52
C ARG A 125 26.82 1.92 12.61
N SER A 126 27.02 1.79 11.30
CA SER A 126 26.50 2.68 10.26
C SER A 126 25.35 2.10 9.44
N THR A 127 25.01 0.82 9.61
CA THR A 127 24.00 0.15 8.77
C THR A 127 22.91 -0.49 9.62
N VAL A 128 21.68 -0.09 9.35
CA VAL A 128 20.47 -0.65 9.96
C VAL A 128 19.61 -1.26 8.87
N LEU A 129 19.07 -2.45 9.10
CA LEU A 129 18.12 -3.13 8.24
C LEU A 129 16.83 -3.39 9.02
N GLN A 130 15.70 -3.20 8.38
CA GLN A 130 14.38 -3.59 8.89
C GLN A 130 13.66 -4.50 7.89
N VAL A 131 12.92 -5.43 8.44
CA VAL A 131 11.95 -6.26 7.70
C VAL A 131 10.57 -6.02 8.29
N GLY A 132 9.53 -5.99 7.46
CA GLY A 132 8.18 -5.70 7.90
C GLY A 132 7.14 -6.56 7.22
N LEU A 133 6.03 -6.79 7.93
CA LEU A 133 4.84 -7.47 7.45
C LEU A 133 3.63 -6.58 7.73
N GLN A 134 2.67 -6.61 6.80
CA GLN A 134 1.45 -5.79 6.89
C GLN A 134 0.24 -6.61 6.42
N PRO A 135 -0.51 -7.22 7.33
CA PRO A 135 -1.87 -7.66 7.04
C PRO A 135 -2.78 -6.48 6.80
N SER A 136 -3.71 -6.63 5.85
CA SER A 136 -4.70 -5.61 5.52
C SER A 136 -6.06 -6.22 5.20
N LEU A 137 -7.12 -5.44 5.43
CA LEU A 137 -8.50 -5.77 5.14
C LEU A 137 -9.09 -4.68 4.25
N TYR A 138 -9.50 -5.06 3.06
CA TYR A 138 -10.22 -4.22 2.13
C TYR A 138 -11.71 -4.52 2.22
N CYS A 139 -12.50 -3.53 2.58
CA CYS A 139 -13.96 -3.60 2.56
C CYS A 139 -14.46 -2.74 1.40
N LYS A 140 -15.02 -3.37 0.38
CA LYS A 140 -15.60 -2.69 -0.80
C LYS A 140 -17.12 -2.76 -0.73
N SER A 141 -17.77 -1.63 -0.93
CA SER A 141 -19.23 -1.55 -0.96
C SER A 141 -19.71 -0.63 -2.08
N VAL A 142 -20.81 -1.01 -2.71
CA VAL A 142 -21.51 -0.21 -3.70
C VAL A 142 -22.90 0.10 -3.15
N ASP A 143 -23.34 1.34 -3.29
CA ASP A 143 -24.72 1.73 -2.96
C ASP A 143 -25.55 1.79 -4.26
N PRO A 144 -26.32 0.74 -4.56
CA PRO A 144 -27.08 0.67 -5.81
C PRO A 144 -28.22 1.69 -5.89
N SER A 145 -28.69 2.22 -4.75
CA SER A 145 -29.82 3.17 -4.72
C SER A 145 -29.53 4.50 -5.40
N LYS A 146 -28.27 4.77 -5.70
CA LYS A 146 -27.80 6.00 -6.34
C LYS A 146 -27.38 5.80 -7.79
N LEU A 147 -27.52 4.59 -8.30
CA LEU A 147 -27.29 4.27 -9.69
C LEU A 147 -28.60 4.49 -10.47
N THR A 148 -28.51 5.17 -11.61
CA THR A 148 -29.59 5.22 -12.59
C THR A 148 -29.20 4.27 -13.73
N LEU A 149 -29.95 3.20 -13.88
CA LEU A 149 -29.71 2.19 -14.91
C LEU A 149 -30.57 2.47 -16.16
N GLY A 150 -30.13 1.89 -17.27
CA GLY A 150 -30.81 2.10 -18.56
C GLY A 150 -32.26 1.57 -18.62
N ASP A 151 -32.57 0.56 -17.80
CA ASP A 151 -33.93 -0.01 -17.67
C ASP A 151 -34.91 0.91 -16.93
N GLN A 152 -34.42 1.91 -16.21
CA GLN A 152 -35.23 2.94 -15.56
C GLN A 152 -35.68 4.03 -16.55
N PHE A 153 -35.07 4.10 -17.72
CA PHE A 153 -35.44 5.10 -18.72
C PHE A 153 -36.64 4.62 -19.56
N ASP A 154 -37.79 5.28 -19.40
CA ASP A 154 -38.97 5.02 -20.23
C ASP A 154 -38.79 5.72 -21.58
N PRO A 155 -38.63 4.95 -22.70
CA PRO A 155 -38.43 5.52 -24.03
C PRO A 155 -39.64 6.25 -24.58
N PHE A 156 -40.87 6.01 -24.06
CA PHE A 156 -42.10 6.64 -24.54
C PHE A 156 -42.37 7.97 -23.82
N TYR A 157 -42.15 8.04 -22.52
CA TYR A 157 -42.49 9.21 -21.72
C TYR A 157 -41.25 10.02 -21.32
N GLY A 158 -40.04 9.52 -21.56
CA GLY A 158 -38.79 10.20 -21.22
C GLY A 158 -38.60 10.39 -19.72
N GLN A 159 -39.30 9.58 -18.92
CA GLN A 159 -39.25 9.63 -17.47
C GLN A 159 -38.23 8.59 -16.91
N ILE A 160 -37.63 8.90 -15.78
CA ILE A 160 -36.80 7.94 -15.06
C ILE A 160 -37.69 7.29 -13.99
N LEU A 161 -37.83 5.98 -14.04
CA LEU A 161 -38.57 5.20 -13.05
C LEU A 161 -37.77 5.12 -11.75
N ASP A 162 -38.47 5.26 -10.62
CA ASP A 162 -37.82 5.22 -9.29
C ASP A 162 -37.27 3.83 -8.93
N ILE A 163 -37.74 2.80 -9.57
CA ILE A 163 -37.38 1.41 -9.27
C ILE A 163 -36.88 0.74 -10.55
N SER A 164 -35.66 0.18 -10.46
CA SER A 164 -35.09 -0.69 -11.49
C SER A 164 -35.28 -2.16 -11.10
N PRO A 165 -35.86 -3.00 -11.96
CA PRO A 165 -35.89 -4.44 -11.77
C PRO A 165 -34.48 -5.05 -11.66
N GLU A 166 -33.50 -4.50 -12.39
CA GLU A 166 -32.11 -4.94 -12.30
C GLU A 166 -31.50 -4.59 -10.94
N LEU A 167 -31.81 -3.42 -10.37
CA LEU A 167 -31.35 -3.02 -9.04
C LEU A 167 -31.90 -3.94 -7.93
N MET A 168 -33.07 -4.50 -8.09
CA MET A 168 -33.62 -5.47 -7.14
C MET A 168 -32.82 -6.76 -7.09
N SER A 169 -32.11 -7.11 -8.14
CA SER A 169 -31.22 -8.28 -8.20
C SER A 169 -29.81 -7.97 -7.69
N PHE A 170 -29.40 -6.71 -7.67
CA PHE A 170 -28.15 -6.26 -7.09
C PHE A 170 -28.33 -6.06 -5.57
N TYR A 171 -28.12 -7.09 -4.80
CA TYR A 171 -27.86 -6.90 -3.38
C TYR A 171 -26.61 -6.03 -3.21
N ALA A 172 -26.65 -5.11 -2.24
CA ALA A 172 -25.48 -4.30 -1.88
C ALA A 172 -24.37 -5.24 -1.34
N ASP A 173 -23.62 -5.84 -2.25
CA ASP A 173 -22.57 -6.77 -1.91
C ASP A 173 -21.41 -6.02 -1.29
N LYS A 174 -21.28 -6.21 0.02
CA LYS A 174 -20.05 -5.85 0.73
C LYS A 174 -19.07 -6.99 0.54
N VAL A 175 -18.00 -6.72 -0.19
CA VAL A 175 -16.90 -7.68 -0.35
C VAL A 175 -15.79 -7.30 0.61
N THR A 176 -15.37 -8.27 1.43
CA THR A 176 -14.20 -8.12 2.30
C THR A 176 -13.08 -9.00 1.77
N ILE A 177 -11.93 -8.41 1.51
CA ILE A 177 -10.74 -9.07 0.97
C ILE A 177 -9.64 -8.93 2.02
N PHE A 178 -9.04 -10.06 2.41
CA PHE A 178 -7.82 -10.08 3.21
C PHE A 178 -6.62 -10.05 2.28
N ASP A 179 -5.62 -9.26 2.63
CA ASP A 179 -4.40 -9.11 1.86
C ASP A 179 -3.19 -9.00 2.79
N MET A 180 -2.02 -9.29 2.26
CA MET A 180 -0.76 -9.18 2.98
C MET A 180 0.30 -8.47 2.13
N ALA A 181 1.16 -7.72 2.81
CA ALA A 181 2.35 -7.14 2.23
C ALA A 181 3.58 -7.46 3.08
N ALA A 182 4.72 -7.52 2.44
CA ALA A 182 6.00 -7.67 3.08
C ALA A 182 7.01 -6.65 2.52
N GLY A 183 7.97 -6.25 3.35
CA GLY A 183 8.98 -5.28 2.92
C GLY A 183 10.31 -5.46 3.62
N ILE A 184 11.33 -4.90 2.99
CA ILE A 184 12.67 -4.73 3.52
C ILE A 184 13.05 -3.27 3.34
N TYR A 185 13.66 -2.68 4.36
CA TYR A 185 14.14 -1.31 4.35
C TYR A 185 15.49 -1.22 5.05
N GLY A 186 16.40 -0.43 4.51
CA GLY A 186 17.72 -0.26 5.09
C GLY A 186 18.22 1.16 4.96
N GLN A 187 19.05 1.55 5.91
CA GLN A 187 19.80 2.80 5.90
C GLN A 187 21.26 2.53 6.18
N THR A 188 22.13 3.17 5.43
CA THR A 188 23.57 3.14 5.64
C THR A 188 24.12 4.55 5.67
N ASP A 189 24.78 4.90 6.76
CA ASP A 189 25.40 6.20 6.94
C ASP A 189 26.86 6.16 6.49
N PHE A 190 27.28 7.14 5.72
CA PHE A 190 28.65 7.31 5.23
C PHE A 190 29.24 8.61 5.75
N ASN A 191 30.46 8.55 6.23
CA ASN A 191 31.24 9.74 6.54
C ASN A 191 31.85 10.30 5.26
N VAL A 192 31.39 11.47 4.82
CA VAL A 192 31.93 12.17 3.67
C VAL A 192 32.86 13.27 4.16
N ALA A 193 34.14 13.19 3.78
CA ALA A 193 35.24 13.98 4.36
C ALA A 193 35.04 15.50 4.33
N TRP A 194 34.19 16.03 3.44
CA TRP A 194 33.96 17.47 3.24
C TRP A 194 32.54 17.94 3.55
N HIS A 195 31.57 17.03 3.72
CA HIS A 195 30.15 17.37 3.84
C HIS A 195 29.43 16.76 5.06
N GLY A 196 30.18 16.13 5.96
CA GLY A 196 29.59 15.48 7.14
C GLY A 196 29.07 14.07 6.86
N VAL A 197 27.93 13.70 7.43
CA VAL A 197 27.34 12.37 7.28
C VAL A 197 26.30 12.41 6.14
N ALA A 198 26.49 11.56 5.14
CA ALA A 198 25.49 11.26 4.12
C ALA A 198 24.83 9.93 4.41
N SER A 199 23.52 9.84 4.31
CA SER A 199 22.78 8.59 4.48
C SER A 199 22.20 8.12 3.14
N LEU A 200 22.32 6.81 2.88
CA LEU A 200 21.67 6.14 1.78
C LEU A 200 20.54 5.28 2.33
N GLU A 201 19.32 5.59 1.91
CA GLU A 201 18.12 4.83 2.21
C GLU A 201 17.74 3.97 1.02
N TYR A 202 17.39 2.71 1.27
CA TYR A 202 16.95 1.77 0.24
C TYR A 202 15.87 0.86 0.78
N GLY A 203 14.92 0.49 -0.06
CA GLY A 203 13.83 -0.38 0.35
C GLY A 203 13.18 -1.09 -0.83
N PHE A 204 12.56 -2.22 -0.51
CA PHE A 204 11.77 -3.01 -1.43
C PHE A 204 10.54 -3.54 -0.70
N SER A 205 9.40 -3.51 -1.34
CA SER A 205 8.14 -4.04 -0.79
C SER A 205 7.36 -4.80 -1.86
N VAL A 206 6.61 -5.80 -1.42
CA VAL A 206 5.69 -6.60 -2.24
C VAL A 206 4.35 -6.59 -1.56
N TYR A 207 3.30 -6.29 -2.32
CA TYR A 207 1.90 -6.27 -1.91
C TYR A 207 1.14 -7.40 -2.61
N HIS A 208 -0.02 -7.74 -2.08
CA HIS A 208 -0.90 -8.78 -2.63
C HIS A 208 -0.22 -10.17 -2.68
N ILE A 209 0.27 -10.61 -1.51
CA ILE A 209 0.93 -11.91 -1.32
C ILE A 209 -0.09 -12.99 -0.98
#